data_5b08b7cab0933cdc0d9a07af3fba0b77
#
_entry.id   5b08b7cab0933cdc0d9a07af3fba0b77
#
_cell.length_a   1.000
_cell.length_b   1.000
_cell.length_c   1.000
_cell.angle_alpha   90.00
_cell.angle_beta   90.00
_cell.angle_gamma   90.00
#
_symmetry.space_group_name_H-M   'P 1'
#
loop_
_entity.id
_entity.type
_entity.pdbx_description
1 polymer ?
#
loop_
_entity_poly.entity_id
_entity_poly.type
_entity_poly.pdbx_seq_one_letter_code
_entity_poly.pdbx_strand_id
1 'polypeptide(L)'
;MKTATLLGIFVFVSVCAVSLQVSSPDARSDLPQYANGNELVRPEGYREWIFLSSRLRMNSKASSGEGETFSNAFVSPSAYHQFQATGGWPDKTVLVLEKRMSWSKGSVEIADHFETDLISVDVEVKDTARFAEKWAYFSFDSSRKTARANPRAMCWQCHNGGGAVENTYVQFYPTLKPLAQQFGTYRQAVESPDSSRK
;
A
#
# COMPACT_ATOMS: atom_id res chain seq x y z
N MET A 1 -82.16 25.02 20.85
CA MET A 1 -80.81 25.34 20.38
C MET A 1 -79.98 24.06 20.58
N LYS A 2 -79.55 23.41 19.48
CA LYS A 2 -78.77 22.20 19.48
C LYS A 2 -77.39 22.53 18.97
N THR A 3 -76.39 22.46 19.85
CA THR A 3 -74.97 22.65 19.55
C THR A 3 -74.37 21.35 19.04
N ALA A 4 -73.87 21.37 17.79
CA ALA A 4 -73.16 20.25 17.20
C ALA A 4 -71.67 20.42 17.43
N THR A 5 -71.05 19.44 18.09
CA THR A 5 -69.59 19.34 18.32
C THR A 5 -68.95 18.59 17.16
N LEU A 6 -68.10 19.29 16.39
CA LEU A 6 -67.26 18.69 15.33
C LEU A 6 -66.02 18.07 15.97
N LEU A 7 -65.86 16.76 15.81
CA LEU A 7 -64.68 16.00 16.24
C LEU A 7 -63.69 15.93 15.05
N GLY A 8 -62.60 16.68 15.16
CA GLY A 8 -61.52 16.65 14.14
C GLY A 8 -60.59 15.45 14.36
N ILE A 9 -60.50 14.60 13.36
CA ILE A 9 -59.54 13.47 13.34
C ILE A 9 -58.23 13.97 12.76
N PHE A 10 -57.21 14.05 13.61
CA PHE A 10 -55.80 14.27 13.15
C PHE A 10 -55.19 12.91 12.77
N VAL A 11 -54.92 12.75 11.47
CA VAL A 11 -54.15 11.61 10.97
C VAL A 11 -52.68 11.98 11.04
N PHE A 12 -51.93 11.37 11.96
CA PHE A 12 -50.47 11.48 12.01
C PHE A 12 -49.88 10.53 10.96
N VAL A 13 -49.34 11.08 9.87
CA VAL A 13 -48.48 10.35 8.92
C VAL A 13 -47.08 10.28 9.47
N SER A 14 -46.69 9.13 10.01
CA SER A 14 -45.31 8.87 10.47
C SER A 14 -44.45 8.56 9.24
N VAL A 15 -43.61 9.48 8.84
CA VAL A 15 -42.60 9.29 7.78
C VAL A 15 -41.42 8.57 8.42
N CYS A 16 -41.32 7.24 8.24
CA CYS A 16 -40.10 6.50 8.56
C CYS A 16 -39.00 6.90 7.59
N ALA A 17 -38.07 7.75 8.03
CA ALA A 17 -36.82 8.02 7.34
C ALA A 17 -35.92 6.78 7.45
N VAL A 18 -35.83 5.99 6.37
CA VAL A 18 -34.83 4.91 6.23
C VAL A 18 -33.49 5.57 5.98
N SER A 19 -32.69 5.69 7.03
CA SER A 19 -31.29 6.11 6.91
C SER A 19 -30.52 4.97 6.26
N LEU A 20 -30.15 5.12 4.99
CA LEU A 20 -29.16 4.29 4.32
C LEU A 20 -27.80 4.59 4.99
N GLN A 21 -27.42 3.76 5.95
CA GLN A 21 -26.04 3.75 6.45
C GLN A 21 -25.15 3.19 5.34
N VAL A 22 -24.51 4.07 4.61
CA VAL A 22 -23.36 3.72 3.80
C VAL A 22 -22.28 3.30 4.80
N SER A 23 -22.07 2.00 4.97
CA SER A 23 -20.96 1.45 5.73
C SER A 23 -19.69 1.95 5.07
N SER A 24 -18.95 2.85 5.73
CA SER A 24 -17.58 3.15 5.33
C SER A 24 -16.79 1.85 5.26
N PRO A 25 -15.94 1.64 4.24
CA PRO A 25 -15.08 0.47 4.21
C PRO A 25 -14.40 0.32 5.57
N ASP A 26 -14.47 -0.88 6.14
CA ASP A 26 -14.00 -1.15 7.50
C ASP A 26 -12.52 -0.71 7.61
N ALA A 27 -12.23 0.34 8.38
CA ALA A 27 -10.89 0.87 8.60
C ALA A 27 -9.90 -0.18 9.15
N ARG A 28 -10.40 -1.37 9.53
CA ARG A 28 -9.59 -2.51 9.96
C ARG A 28 -9.09 -3.37 8.81
N SER A 29 -9.63 -3.22 7.62
CA SER A 29 -9.26 -4.06 6.47
C SER A 29 -7.86 -3.75 5.91
N ASP A 30 -7.30 -2.59 6.22
CA ASP A 30 -5.98 -2.15 5.75
C ASP A 30 -4.84 -2.29 6.79
N LEU A 31 -5.15 -2.85 7.99
CA LEU A 31 -4.18 -3.16 9.03
C LEU A 31 -3.58 -4.56 8.83
N PRO A 32 -2.33 -4.80 9.30
CA PRO A 32 -1.70 -6.11 9.18
C PRO A 32 -2.46 -7.17 9.99
N GLN A 33 -2.82 -8.27 9.34
CA GLN A 33 -3.47 -9.42 9.95
C GLN A 33 -2.46 -10.55 10.13
N TYR A 34 -2.51 -11.25 11.25
CA TYR A 34 -1.59 -12.34 11.54
C TYR A 34 -2.34 -13.63 11.88
N ALA A 35 -1.79 -14.74 11.41
CA ALA A 35 -2.18 -16.10 11.77
C ALA A 35 -1.01 -16.80 12.47
N ASN A 36 -1.29 -17.84 13.22
CA ASN A 36 -0.27 -18.72 13.84
C ASN A 36 0.88 -17.94 14.54
N GLY A 37 0.54 -16.94 15.34
CA GLY A 37 1.51 -16.08 16.02
C GLY A 37 1.99 -14.93 15.15
N ASN A 38 3.14 -15.09 14.46
CA ASN A 38 3.79 -14.02 13.69
C ASN A 38 3.75 -14.24 12.15
N GLU A 39 2.91 -15.12 11.66
CA GLU A 39 2.72 -15.29 10.22
C GLU A 39 1.78 -14.20 9.70
N LEU A 40 2.27 -13.33 8.82
CA LEU A 40 1.43 -12.34 8.16
C LEU A 40 0.47 -13.01 7.20
N VAL A 41 -0.80 -12.66 7.27
CA VAL A 41 -1.79 -13.00 6.24
C VAL A 41 -1.56 -12.07 5.07
N ARG A 42 -1.49 -12.62 3.83
CA ARG A 42 -1.31 -11.79 2.63
C ARG A 42 -2.44 -10.77 2.53
N PRO A 43 -2.15 -9.47 2.46
CA PRO A 43 -3.17 -8.47 2.24
C PRO A 43 -3.94 -8.77 0.95
N GLU A 44 -5.25 -8.82 1.02
CA GLU A 44 -6.12 -8.91 -0.14
C GLU A 44 -6.71 -7.54 -0.43
N GLY A 45 -7.08 -7.25 -1.68
CA GLY A 45 -7.62 -5.95 -2.06
C GLY A 45 -6.61 -4.79 -2.07
N TYR A 46 -5.31 -5.05 -1.88
CA TYR A 46 -4.27 -3.99 -1.86
C TYR A 46 -4.24 -3.17 -3.17
N ARG A 47 -4.76 -3.67 -4.26
CA ARG A 47 -4.87 -2.91 -5.52
C ARG A 47 -5.89 -1.78 -5.46
N GLU A 48 -6.74 -1.75 -4.45
CA GLU A 48 -7.65 -0.63 -4.12
C GLU A 48 -6.99 0.37 -3.16
N TRP A 49 -5.77 0.08 -2.67
CA TRP A 49 -5.01 0.95 -1.79
C TRP A 49 -4.36 2.10 -2.57
N ILE A 50 -3.68 2.98 -1.86
CA ILE A 50 -3.00 4.12 -2.47
C ILE A 50 -1.76 3.66 -3.23
N PHE A 51 -1.75 3.88 -4.52
CA PHE A 51 -0.60 3.65 -5.38
C PHE A 51 0.48 4.70 -5.11
N LEU A 52 1.72 4.25 -4.91
CA LEU A 52 2.86 5.12 -4.61
C LEU A 52 3.78 5.34 -5.81
N SER A 53 4.18 4.27 -6.46
CA SER A 53 5.05 4.31 -7.64
C SER A 53 5.11 2.97 -8.36
N SER A 54 5.57 3.00 -9.60
CA SER A 54 5.93 1.83 -10.38
C SER A 54 7.38 1.94 -10.86
N ARG A 55 8.05 0.80 -10.99
CA ARG A 55 9.34 0.72 -11.69
C ARG A 55 9.34 -0.46 -12.65
N LEU A 56 9.96 -0.27 -13.80
CA LEU A 56 10.32 -1.33 -14.72
C LEU A 56 11.79 -1.73 -14.48
N ARG A 57 12.00 -3.00 -14.12
CA ARG A 57 13.35 -3.57 -14.05
C ARG A 57 13.69 -4.16 -15.41
N MET A 58 14.56 -3.52 -16.13
CA MET A 58 15.03 -3.96 -17.43
C MET A 58 16.10 -5.05 -17.27
N ASN A 59 16.04 -6.07 -18.13
CA ASN A 59 17.09 -7.06 -18.25
C ASN A 59 18.06 -6.61 -19.37
N SER A 60 19.17 -6.01 -18.98
CA SER A 60 20.17 -5.48 -19.93
C SER A 60 20.83 -6.56 -20.82
N LYS A 61 20.60 -7.85 -20.55
CA LYS A 61 21.16 -8.98 -21.31
C LYS A 61 20.15 -9.61 -22.27
N ALA A 62 18.87 -9.26 -22.20
CA ALA A 62 17.83 -9.82 -23.06
C ALA A 62 17.49 -8.82 -24.18
N SER A 63 17.68 -9.24 -25.43
CA SER A 63 17.29 -8.46 -26.61
C SER A 63 15.78 -8.43 -26.87
N SER A 64 14.98 -9.16 -26.08
CA SER A 64 13.55 -9.42 -26.32
C SER A 64 12.63 -8.98 -25.18
N GLY A 65 13.12 -8.26 -24.17
CA GLY A 65 12.30 -7.90 -22.99
C GLY A 65 12.01 -9.07 -22.03
N GLU A 66 12.54 -10.26 -22.32
CA GLU A 66 12.36 -11.42 -21.45
C GLU A 66 13.06 -11.23 -20.10
N GLY A 67 12.34 -11.52 -19.00
CA GLY A 67 12.83 -11.35 -17.65
C GLY A 67 12.72 -9.92 -17.12
N GLU A 68 12.11 -9.00 -17.86
CA GLU A 68 11.74 -7.69 -17.34
C GLU A 68 10.53 -7.80 -16.41
N THR A 69 10.52 -6.99 -15.39
CA THR A 69 9.46 -7.04 -14.38
C THR A 69 9.04 -5.65 -13.95
N PHE A 70 7.74 -5.45 -13.85
CA PHE A 70 7.17 -4.32 -13.14
C PHE A 70 7.16 -4.59 -11.63
N SER A 71 7.33 -3.52 -10.87
CA SER A 71 7.15 -3.54 -9.42
C SER A 71 6.30 -2.34 -9.03
N ASN A 72 5.10 -2.59 -8.53
CA ASN A 72 4.12 -1.58 -8.14
C ASN A 72 4.06 -1.50 -6.62
N ALA A 73 4.27 -0.31 -6.09
CA ALA A 73 4.20 -0.05 -4.66
C ALA A 73 2.84 0.54 -4.27
N PHE A 74 2.23 -0.04 -3.26
CA PHE A 74 0.97 0.42 -2.65
C PHE A 74 1.16 0.58 -1.15
N VAL A 75 0.35 1.43 -0.53
CA VAL A 75 0.31 1.61 0.92
C VAL A 75 -1.12 1.59 1.42
N SER A 76 -1.31 1.06 2.62
CA SER A 76 -2.62 1.09 3.28
C SER A 76 -3.14 2.53 3.41
N PRO A 77 -4.42 2.80 3.10
CA PRO A 77 -4.99 4.14 3.13
C PRO A 77 -4.82 4.87 4.46
N SER A 78 -5.01 4.17 5.58
CA SER A 78 -4.82 4.73 6.91
C SER A 78 -3.39 5.24 7.13
N ALA A 79 -2.38 4.45 6.73
CA ALA A 79 -0.97 4.83 6.86
C ALA A 79 -0.60 6.00 5.93
N TYR A 80 -1.14 6.02 4.71
CA TYR A 80 -0.93 7.13 3.77
C TYR A 80 -1.42 8.45 4.33
N HIS A 81 -2.67 8.50 4.83
CA HIS A 81 -3.24 9.73 5.37
C HIS A 81 -2.50 10.22 6.61
N GLN A 82 -2.05 9.30 7.47
CA GLN A 82 -1.26 9.70 8.63
C GLN A 82 0.14 10.19 8.23
N PHE A 83 0.77 9.57 7.22
CA PHE A 83 2.03 10.08 6.67
C PHE A 83 1.87 11.50 6.10
N GLN A 84 0.77 11.78 5.40
CA GLN A 84 0.50 13.14 4.91
C GLN A 84 0.43 14.18 6.03
N ALA A 85 -0.04 13.80 7.21
CA ALA A 85 -0.15 14.69 8.36
C ALA A 85 1.15 14.86 9.16
N THR A 86 2.09 13.90 9.07
CA THR A 86 3.24 13.85 10.00
C THR A 86 4.60 13.74 9.30
N GLY A 87 4.63 13.38 8.02
CA GLY A 87 5.85 13.07 7.28
C GLY A 87 6.52 11.75 7.67
N GLY A 88 5.89 10.94 8.51
CA GLY A 88 6.40 9.66 9.00
C GLY A 88 5.37 8.54 9.00
N TRP A 89 5.85 7.31 9.03
CA TRP A 89 4.98 6.13 9.02
C TRP A 89 4.40 5.84 10.40
N PRO A 90 3.07 5.68 10.54
CA PRO A 90 2.47 5.22 11.79
C PRO A 90 2.82 3.77 12.11
N ASP A 91 2.57 3.36 13.35
CA ASP A 91 2.56 1.94 13.68
C ASP A 91 1.45 1.22 12.90
N LYS A 92 1.64 -0.06 12.59
CA LYS A 92 0.75 -0.88 11.75
C LYS A 92 0.68 -0.45 10.28
N THR A 93 1.62 0.36 9.78
CA THR A 93 1.78 0.60 8.34
C THR A 93 1.98 -0.70 7.58
N VAL A 94 1.27 -0.84 6.46
CA VAL A 94 1.47 -1.92 5.50
C VAL A 94 1.79 -1.34 4.14
N LEU A 95 2.98 -1.69 3.61
CA LEU A 95 3.36 -1.41 2.23
C LEU A 95 3.38 -2.72 1.44
N VAL A 96 2.89 -2.69 0.23
CA VAL A 96 2.85 -3.84 -0.67
C VAL A 96 3.65 -3.52 -1.92
N LEU A 97 4.58 -4.40 -2.30
CA LEU A 97 5.29 -4.38 -3.55
C LEU A 97 4.84 -5.57 -4.41
N GLU A 98 3.95 -5.30 -5.34
CA GLU A 98 3.52 -6.29 -6.33
C GLU A 98 4.54 -6.39 -7.46
N LYS A 99 4.97 -7.60 -7.78
CA LYS A 99 5.85 -7.86 -8.93
C LYS A 99 5.10 -8.60 -10.01
N ARG A 100 5.20 -8.10 -11.26
CA ARG A 100 4.55 -8.67 -12.43
C ARG A 100 5.51 -8.84 -13.59
N MET A 101 5.22 -9.82 -14.45
CA MET A 101 5.93 -9.95 -15.71
C MET A 101 5.66 -8.74 -16.60
N SER A 102 6.68 -8.36 -17.38
CA SER A 102 6.55 -7.39 -18.46
C SER A 102 6.34 -8.12 -19.79
N TRP A 103 5.50 -7.54 -20.63
CA TRP A 103 5.23 -8.05 -21.98
C TRP A 103 5.13 -6.88 -22.96
N SER A 104 5.82 -7.00 -24.10
CA SER A 104 5.86 -5.97 -25.15
C SER A 104 5.25 -6.42 -26.47
N LYS A 105 4.96 -7.72 -26.65
CA LYS A 105 4.37 -8.23 -27.91
C LYS A 105 2.90 -7.85 -28.00
N GLY A 106 2.49 -7.34 -29.18
CA GLY A 106 1.11 -6.90 -29.40
C GLY A 106 0.77 -5.54 -28.82
N SER A 107 1.77 -4.77 -28.42
CA SER A 107 1.59 -3.38 -27.97
C SER A 107 1.19 -2.46 -29.15
N VAL A 108 0.55 -1.35 -28.83
CA VAL A 108 0.16 -0.33 -29.80
C VAL A 108 1.38 0.41 -30.33
N GLU A 109 2.37 0.63 -29.46
CA GLU A 109 3.65 1.26 -29.76
C GLU A 109 4.78 0.24 -29.61
N ILE A 110 5.82 0.34 -30.46
CA ILE A 110 6.93 -0.63 -30.50
C ILE A 110 7.68 -0.74 -29.17
N ALA A 111 7.73 0.35 -28.42
CA ALA A 111 8.46 0.44 -27.14
C ALA A 111 7.56 0.25 -25.90
N ASP A 112 6.27 -0.04 -26.07
CA ASP A 112 5.36 -0.22 -24.95
C ASP A 112 5.60 -1.52 -24.21
N HIS A 113 5.48 -1.46 -22.90
CA HIS A 113 5.56 -2.59 -22.00
C HIS A 113 4.33 -2.62 -21.10
N PHE A 114 3.66 -3.74 -21.04
CA PHE A 114 2.47 -3.95 -20.22
C PHE A 114 2.72 -4.98 -19.13
N GLU A 115 2.06 -4.78 -18.00
CA GLU A 115 2.06 -5.77 -16.92
C GLU A 115 1.18 -6.96 -17.28
N THR A 116 1.67 -8.16 -16.95
CA THR A 116 0.92 -9.40 -17.15
C THR A 116 0.87 -10.22 -15.87
N ASP A 117 1.39 -11.43 -15.85
CA ASP A 117 1.24 -12.39 -14.76
C ASP A 117 1.88 -11.91 -13.45
N LEU A 118 1.19 -12.19 -12.35
CA LEU A 118 1.71 -11.97 -11.00
C LEU A 118 2.87 -12.93 -10.71
N ILE A 119 4.02 -12.38 -10.34
CA ILE A 119 5.20 -13.16 -9.92
C ILE A 119 5.17 -13.35 -8.41
N SER A 120 5.10 -12.25 -7.66
CA SER A 120 5.13 -12.25 -6.20
C SER A 120 4.51 -10.99 -5.61
N VAL A 121 4.17 -11.08 -4.35
CA VAL A 121 3.78 -9.94 -3.50
C VAL A 121 4.74 -9.90 -2.33
N ASP A 122 5.55 -8.86 -2.23
CA ASP A 122 6.36 -8.58 -1.07
C ASP A 122 5.64 -7.55 -0.19
N VAL A 123 5.68 -7.73 1.12
CA VAL A 123 4.99 -6.87 2.07
C VAL A 123 5.96 -6.39 3.14
N GLU A 124 5.94 -5.10 3.41
CA GLU A 124 6.67 -4.47 4.50
C GLU A 124 5.65 -4.04 5.56
N VAL A 125 5.88 -4.42 6.80
CA VAL A 125 5.00 -4.06 7.92
C VAL A 125 5.79 -3.36 9.00
N LYS A 126 5.31 -2.20 9.43
CA LYS A 126 5.75 -1.57 10.67
C LYS A 126 4.87 -2.07 11.81
N ASP A 127 5.42 -2.82 12.75
CA ASP A 127 4.72 -3.27 13.95
C ASP A 127 5.70 -3.26 15.13
N THR A 128 5.69 -2.15 15.85
CA THR A 128 6.68 -1.85 16.89
C THR A 128 6.53 -2.73 18.12
N ALA A 129 5.35 -3.29 18.35
CA ALA A 129 5.09 -4.20 19.44
C ALA A 129 5.52 -5.65 19.11
N ARG A 130 5.57 -5.99 17.82
CA ARG A 130 5.77 -7.35 17.34
C ARG A 130 7.21 -7.62 16.87
N PHE A 131 7.87 -6.64 16.30
CA PHE A 131 9.20 -6.80 15.71
C PHE A 131 10.22 -5.86 16.35
N ALA A 132 11.33 -6.44 16.83
CA ALA A 132 12.40 -5.70 17.50
C ALA A 132 12.99 -4.58 16.62
N GLU A 133 13.07 -4.81 15.32
CA GLU A 133 13.54 -3.82 14.33
C GLU A 133 12.43 -2.85 13.88
N LYS A 134 11.25 -2.89 14.52
CA LYS A 134 10.02 -2.16 14.17
C LYS A 134 9.43 -2.52 12.81
N TRP A 135 10.24 -2.92 11.85
CA TRP A 135 9.86 -3.32 10.51
C TRP A 135 10.15 -4.79 10.26
N ALA A 136 9.24 -5.46 9.55
CA ALA A 136 9.41 -6.82 9.06
C ALA A 136 8.99 -6.92 7.59
N TYR A 137 9.57 -7.88 6.89
CA TYR A 137 9.43 -8.08 5.45
C TYR A 137 8.95 -9.49 5.17
N PHE A 138 7.97 -9.62 4.30
CA PHE A 138 7.31 -10.89 3.99
C PHE A 138 7.25 -11.07 2.48
N SER A 139 7.38 -12.31 2.02
CA SER A 139 7.30 -12.63 0.59
C SER A 139 6.25 -13.71 0.35
N PHE A 140 5.37 -13.44 -0.61
CA PHE A 140 4.30 -14.32 -1.03
C PHE A 140 4.47 -14.62 -2.51
N ASP A 141 4.44 -15.90 -2.86
CA ASP A 141 4.18 -16.33 -4.25
C ASP A 141 2.69 -16.20 -4.58
N SER A 142 2.31 -16.55 -5.79
CA SER A 142 0.92 -16.42 -6.28
C SER A 142 -0.09 -17.25 -5.47
N SER A 143 0.34 -18.32 -4.78
CA SER A 143 -0.52 -19.28 -4.09
C SER A 143 -0.55 -19.09 -2.57
N ARG A 144 0.50 -18.55 -1.99
CA ARG A 144 0.70 -18.48 -0.54
C ARG A 144 -0.25 -17.47 0.11
N LYS A 145 -0.94 -17.90 1.15
CA LYS A 145 -1.88 -17.06 1.92
C LYS A 145 -1.28 -16.49 3.21
N THR A 146 -0.27 -17.14 3.78
CA THR A 146 0.45 -16.67 4.97
C THR A 146 1.96 -16.78 4.76
N ALA A 147 2.74 -15.93 5.40
CA ALA A 147 4.19 -15.97 5.35
C ALA A 147 4.79 -15.60 6.69
N ARG A 148 5.92 -16.21 7.01
CA ARG A 148 6.82 -15.77 8.11
C ARG A 148 7.67 -14.61 7.63
N ALA A 149 8.09 -13.77 8.57
CA ALA A 149 9.02 -12.70 8.25
C ALA A 149 10.30 -13.26 7.63
N ASN A 150 10.79 -12.62 6.59
CA ASN A 150 12.07 -12.94 5.98
C ASN A 150 13.21 -12.72 6.97
N PRO A 151 14.28 -13.50 6.89
CA PRO A 151 15.46 -13.28 7.73
C PRO A 151 16.00 -11.84 7.56
N ARG A 152 16.44 -11.25 8.67
CA ARG A 152 16.97 -9.87 8.69
C ARG A 152 18.04 -9.62 7.62
N ALA A 153 18.92 -10.58 7.40
CA ALA A 153 20.01 -10.47 6.42
C ALA A 153 19.52 -10.32 4.96
N MET A 154 18.28 -10.71 4.65
CA MET A 154 17.76 -10.62 3.26
C MET A 154 17.28 -9.23 2.88
N CYS A 155 16.56 -8.57 3.76
CA CYS A 155 15.82 -7.34 3.40
C CYS A 155 16.25 -6.13 4.23
N TRP A 156 16.37 -6.31 5.54
CA TRP A 156 16.55 -5.21 6.49
C TRP A 156 17.79 -4.36 6.21
N GLN A 157 18.94 -4.96 5.85
CA GLN A 157 20.17 -4.19 5.61
C GLN A 157 20.02 -3.18 4.47
N CYS A 158 19.44 -3.62 3.34
CA CYS A 158 19.22 -2.75 2.18
C CYS A 158 18.20 -1.65 2.52
N HIS A 159 17.11 -1.99 3.19
CA HIS A 159 16.08 -1.04 3.58
C HIS A 159 16.58 -0.04 4.61
N ASN A 160 17.28 -0.48 5.65
CA ASN A 160 17.87 0.41 6.65
C ASN A 160 18.95 1.33 6.07
N GLY A 161 19.77 0.82 5.14
CA GLY A 161 20.81 1.61 4.47
C GLY A 161 20.27 2.54 3.40
N GLY A 162 19.31 2.07 2.60
CA GLY A 162 18.82 2.75 1.39
C GLY A 162 17.49 3.49 1.53
N GLY A 163 16.73 3.30 2.61
CA GLY A 163 15.45 3.98 2.82
C GLY A 163 15.62 5.45 3.20
N ALA A 164 14.83 6.34 2.61
CA ALA A 164 14.89 7.78 2.90
C ALA A 164 14.06 8.19 4.11
N VAL A 165 12.99 7.47 4.44
CA VAL A 165 12.23 7.67 5.67
C VAL A 165 12.15 6.33 6.39
N GLU A 166 12.73 6.27 7.59
CA GLU A 166 12.91 5.02 8.30
C GLU A 166 13.56 3.95 7.39
N ASN A 167 12.92 2.80 7.21
CA ASN A 167 13.42 1.71 6.36
C ASN A 167 12.69 1.62 5.01
N THR A 168 12.09 2.72 4.52
CA THR A 168 11.28 2.74 3.30
C THR A 168 11.85 3.65 2.22
N TYR A 169 11.61 3.31 0.98
CA TYR A 169 12.14 4.01 -0.19
C TYR A 169 11.28 5.21 -0.62
N VAL A 170 10.93 6.08 0.34
CA VAL A 170 10.12 7.30 0.09
C VAL A 170 10.74 8.21 -0.98
N GLN A 171 12.05 8.14 -1.20
CA GLN A 171 12.71 8.86 -2.31
C GLN A 171 12.12 8.54 -3.68
N PHE A 172 11.47 7.39 -3.84
CA PHE A 172 10.81 6.96 -5.07
C PHE A 172 9.29 7.12 -5.04
N TYR A 173 8.73 7.77 -4.03
CA TYR A 173 7.29 8.01 -3.90
C TYR A 173 6.99 9.49 -4.14
N PRO A 174 6.60 9.89 -5.39
CA PRO A 174 6.49 11.31 -5.78
C PRO A 174 5.55 12.13 -4.91
N THR A 175 4.49 11.51 -4.39
CA THR A 175 3.50 12.19 -3.56
C THR A 175 3.93 12.38 -2.11
N LEU A 176 4.84 11.53 -1.60
CA LEU A 176 5.26 11.52 -0.19
C LEU A 176 6.63 12.16 0.04
N LYS A 177 7.53 12.10 -0.95
CA LYS A 177 8.87 12.67 -0.84
C LYS A 177 8.86 14.15 -0.45
N PRO A 178 8.08 15.04 -1.09
CA PRO A 178 8.03 16.46 -0.70
C PRO A 178 7.55 16.67 0.73
N LEU A 179 6.59 15.87 1.17
CA LEU A 179 6.06 15.94 2.54
C LEU A 179 7.12 15.53 3.55
N ALA A 180 7.82 14.42 3.32
CA ALA A 180 8.91 13.98 4.19
C ALA A 180 10.03 15.04 4.30
N GLN A 181 10.34 15.73 3.20
CA GLN A 181 11.29 16.84 3.20
C GLN A 181 10.77 18.03 4.00
N GLN A 182 9.51 18.41 3.83
CA GLN A 182 8.84 19.49 4.57
C GLN A 182 8.81 19.23 6.08
N PHE A 183 8.53 17.99 6.49
CA PHE A 183 8.48 17.60 7.89
C PHE A 183 9.87 17.29 8.51
N GLY A 184 10.93 17.30 7.70
CA GLY A 184 12.30 17.03 8.17
C GLY A 184 12.57 15.56 8.50
N THR A 185 11.73 14.63 8.06
CA THR A 185 11.89 13.18 8.27
C THR A 185 12.70 12.50 7.18
N TYR A 186 12.95 13.22 6.07
CA TYR A 186 13.67 12.72 4.90
C TYR A 186 15.18 12.69 5.13
N ARG A 187 15.81 11.54 4.90
CA ARG A 187 17.26 11.35 5.01
C ARG A 187 17.95 11.70 3.68
N GLN A 188 18.63 12.83 3.62
CA GLN A 188 19.28 13.35 2.41
C GLN A 188 20.40 12.45 1.86
N ALA A 189 21.09 11.70 2.70
CA ALA A 189 22.23 10.86 2.30
C ALA A 189 21.88 9.78 1.25
N VAL A 190 20.60 9.44 1.06
CA VAL A 190 20.17 8.45 0.05
C VAL A 190 20.09 9.04 -1.37
N GLU A 191 20.20 10.36 -1.53
CA GLU A 191 20.12 11.05 -2.83
C GLU A 191 21.47 11.28 -3.50
N SER A 192 22.59 10.91 -2.87
CA SER A 192 23.89 11.04 -3.52
C SER A 192 23.91 10.14 -4.76
N PRO A 193 23.75 10.69 -5.98
CA PRO A 193 23.99 9.88 -7.16
C PRO A 193 25.47 9.57 -7.16
N ASP A 194 25.82 8.31 -7.26
CA ASP A 194 27.12 7.95 -7.78
C ASP A 194 27.19 8.54 -9.19
N SER A 195 27.80 9.70 -9.32
CA SER A 195 28.01 10.42 -10.58
C SER A 195 28.87 9.63 -11.59
N SER A 196 29.31 8.42 -11.23
CA SER A 196 30.10 7.52 -12.04
C SER A 196 29.26 6.58 -12.95
N ARG A 197 27.93 6.60 -12.83
CA ARG A 197 27.04 5.80 -13.70
C ARG A 197 26.38 6.64 -14.79
N LYS A 198 27.20 7.22 -15.67
CA LYS A 198 26.77 7.70 -16.97
C LYS A 198 27.29 6.79 -18.06
#